data_6e596ea109ccfd0124cb45136a7732ec
#
_entry.id   6e596ea109ccfd0124cb45136a7732ec
#
_cell.length_a   1.000
_cell.length_b   1.000
_cell.length_c   1.000
_cell.angle_alpha   90.00
_cell.angle_beta   90.00
_cell.angle_gamma   90.00
#
_symmetry.space_group_name_H-M   'P 1'
#
loop_
_entity.id
_entity.type
_entity.pdbx_description
1 polymer ?
#
loop_
_entity_poly.entity_id
_entity_poly.type
_entity_poly.pdbx_seq_one_letter_code
_entity_poly.pdbx_strand_id
1 'polypeptide(L)'
;YEILRCLVGSEMCIRDSNLKEATEINYALAKRENTQKEKIRTRNEEQIGEGGAAEEETFMQLVFSGGTKEMLEVDAHTLFYVEAEGNYIRVAYSSADKMQQKLVRATMKQAEEAVAACSFIVRCHRAFLVNIRTVVKVDGNSQGYRLRLEGCTEEVPVSRGYAKEIKTLIEGGAEG
;
A
#
# COMPACT_ATOMS: atom_id res chain seq x y z
N TYR A 1 -34.62 5.50 -41.75
CA TYR A 1 -34.16 4.12 -41.83
C TYR A 1 -33.66 3.67 -40.49
N GLU A 2 -34.45 2.76 -39.99
CA GLU A 2 -34.25 2.03 -38.78
C GLU A 2 -32.97 1.23 -38.72
N ILE A 3 -32.61 0.84 -37.54
CA ILE A 3 -31.80 -0.25 -37.05
C ILE A 3 -30.42 0.19 -36.58
N LEU A 4 -30.38 0.52 -35.30
CA LEU A 4 -29.41 -0.04 -34.36
C LEU A 4 -29.96 0.01 -32.95
N ARG A 5 -31.02 -0.75 -32.75
CA ARG A 5 -31.36 -1.30 -31.45
C ARG A 5 -30.65 -2.62 -31.28
N CYS A 6 -30.13 -2.81 -30.09
CA CYS A 6 -29.62 -4.07 -29.55
C CYS A 6 -28.12 -4.20 -29.55
N LEU A 7 -27.62 -4.12 -28.42
CA LEU A 7 -27.09 -5.16 -27.55
C LEU A 7 -26.40 -4.47 -26.38
N VAL A 8 -27.18 -3.90 -25.52
CA VAL A 8 -26.77 -3.56 -24.16
C VAL A 8 -27.37 -4.64 -23.29
N GLY A 9 -26.68 -5.73 -23.16
CA GLY A 9 -27.06 -6.86 -22.34
C GLY A 9 -25.90 -7.34 -21.52
N SER A 10 -26.03 -7.21 -20.23
CA SER A 10 -25.47 -7.99 -19.13
C SER A 10 -23.96 -8.11 -18.90
N GLU A 11 -23.08 -7.76 -19.82
CA GLU A 11 -21.63 -7.84 -19.55
C GLU A 11 -20.97 -6.55 -19.05
N MET A 12 -21.68 -5.42 -19.15
CA MET A 12 -21.17 -4.12 -18.71
C MET A 12 -21.21 -3.90 -17.19
N CYS A 13 -22.10 -4.56 -16.45
CA CYS A 13 -22.32 -4.28 -15.03
C CYS A 13 -21.17 -4.71 -14.11
N ILE A 14 -20.38 -5.73 -14.46
CA ILE A 14 -19.28 -6.20 -13.60
C ILE A 14 -18.02 -5.36 -13.82
N ARG A 15 -17.84 -4.83 -15.05
CA ARG A 15 -16.72 -3.96 -15.40
C ARG A 15 -16.85 -2.56 -14.77
N ASP A 16 -18.08 -2.05 -14.73
CA ASP A 16 -18.37 -0.71 -14.21
C ASP A 16 -18.29 -0.62 -12.68
N SER A 17 -18.61 -1.69 -11.95
CA SER A 17 -18.52 -1.69 -10.49
C SER A 17 -17.08 -1.58 -9.99
N ASN A 18 -16.17 -2.38 -10.56
CA ASN A 18 -14.74 -2.34 -10.17
C ASN A 18 -14.08 -1.01 -10.55
N LEU A 19 -14.48 -0.41 -11.66
CA LEU A 19 -13.94 0.88 -12.10
C LEU A 19 -14.45 2.02 -11.19
N LYS A 20 -15.71 1.98 -10.79
CA LYS A 20 -16.28 2.95 -9.84
C LYS A 20 -15.62 2.83 -8.47
N GLU A 21 -15.47 1.61 -7.96
CA GLU A 21 -14.78 1.39 -6.68
C GLU A 21 -13.32 1.86 -6.70
N ALA A 22 -12.58 1.61 -7.79
CA ALA A 22 -11.22 2.11 -7.93
C ALA A 22 -11.16 3.65 -7.98
N THR A 23 -12.15 4.32 -8.60
CA THR A 23 -12.21 5.77 -8.63
C THR A 23 -12.52 6.38 -7.26
N GLU A 24 -13.38 5.77 -6.46
CA GLU A 24 -13.65 6.18 -5.08
C GLU A 24 -12.40 6.08 -4.20
N ILE A 25 -11.68 4.97 -4.29
CA ILE A 25 -10.42 4.78 -3.55
C ILE A 25 -9.37 5.82 -3.98
N ASN A 26 -9.25 6.08 -5.28
CA ASN A 26 -8.31 7.09 -5.78
C ASN A 26 -8.69 8.51 -5.33
N TYR A 27 -9.98 8.83 -5.20
CA TYR A 27 -10.43 10.09 -4.62
C TYR A 27 -10.04 10.22 -3.14
N ALA A 28 -10.17 9.15 -2.37
CA ALA A 28 -9.72 9.11 -0.97
C ALA A 28 -8.20 9.30 -0.85
N LEU A 29 -7.42 8.66 -1.72
CA LEU A 29 -5.96 8.82 -1.78
C LEU A 29 -5.54 10.25 -2.13
N ALA A 30 -6.17 10.87 -3.13
CA ALA A 30 -5.89 12.26 -3.50
C ALA A 30 -6.22 13.26 -2.35
N LYS A 31 -7.26 12.96 -1.56
CA LYS A 31 -7.60 13.75 -0.37
C LYS A 31 -6.50 13.64 0.70
N ARG A 32 -5.89 12.44 0.88
CA ARG A 32 -4.75 12.25 1.80
C ARG A 32 -3.54 13.08 1.41
N GLU A 33 -3.15 13.05 0.13
CA GLU A 33 -2.00 13.83 -0.37
C GLU A 33 -2.19 15.34 -0.15
N ASN A 34 -3.40 15.85 -0.38
CA ASN A 34 -3.70 17.26 -0.15
C ASN A 34 -3.61 17.63 1.34
N THR A 35 -4.11 16.78 2.23
CA THR A 35 -4.04 17.00 3.68
C THR A 35 -2.59 16.97 4.18
N GLN A 36 -1.74 16.08 3.64
CA GLN A 36 -0.33 16.03 3.98
C GLN A 36 0.43 17.26 3.47
N LYS A 37 0.16 17.70 2.23
CA LYS A 37 0.76 18.92 1.68
C LYS A 37 0.36 20.16 2.46
N GLU A 38 -0.85 20.23 2.95
CA GLU A 38 -1.34 21.33 3.77
C GLU A 38 -0.71 21.32 5.16
N LYS A 39 -0.58 20.14 5.81
CA LYS A 39 0.15 19.98 7.09
C LYS A 39 1.64 20.38 6.96
N ILE A 40 2.28 20.08 5.84
CA ILE A 40 3.67 20.48 5.58
C ILE A 40 3.79 22.00 5.38
N ARG A 41 2.82 22.63 4.69
CA ARG A 41 2.80 24.08 4.49
C ARG A 41 2.63 24.84 5.81
N THR A 42 1.68 24.44 6.63
CA THR A 42 1.45 25.06 7.96
C THR A 42 2.65 24.85 8.90
N ARG A 43 3.31 23.69 8.83
CA ARG A 43 4.52 23.41 9.64
C ARG A 43 5.72 24.31 9.24
N ASN A 44 5.84 24.72 8.00
CA ASN A 44 6.90 25.62 7.54
C ASN A 44 6.65 27.11 7.87
N GLU A 45 5.42 27.49 8.15
CA GLU A 45 5.05 28.88 8.53
C GLU A 45 5.09 29.10 10.06
N GLU A 46 5.06 28.03 10.87
CA GLU A 46 5.04 28.09 12.35
C GLU A 46 6.40 27.88 13.02
N GLN A 47 7.50 27.71 12.30
CA GLN A 47 8.84 27.55 12.89
C GLN A 47 9.51 28.88 13.30
N ILE A 48 8.74 29.79 13.92
CA ILE A 48 9.31 30.88 14.75
C ILE A 48 8.51 30.89 16.06
N GLY A 49 8.92 30.08 17.04
CA GLY A 49 8.34 30.12 18.40
C GLY A 49 8.22 28.77 19.08
N GLU A 50 9.19 28.46 19.88
CA GLU A 50 9.24 27.63 21.10
C GLU A 50 8.14 26.59 21.35
N GLY A 51 8.57 25.31 21.46
CA GLY A 51 8.07 24.35 22.44
C GLY A 51 6.75 23.70 22.14
N GLY A 52 6.77 22.55 21.51
CA GLY A 52 5.57 21.70 21.41
C GLY A 52 5.88 20.32 20.83
N ALA A 53 5.84 19.33 21.71
CA ALA A 53 5.70 17.90 21.45
C ALA A 53 6.06 17.44 20.03
N ALA A 54 7.31 17.01 19.86
CA ALA A 54 7.67 16.11 18.80
C ALA A 54 6.72 14.90 18.89
N GLU A 55 5.87 14.69 17.87
CA GLU A 55 5.34 13.37 17.64
C GLU A 55 6.58 12.49 17.46
N GLU A 56 6.90 11.72 18.49
CA GLU A 56 7.93 10.71 18.43
C GLU A 56 7.56 9.82 17.26
N GLU A 57 8.25 9.99 16.13
CA GLU A 57 8.26 8.98 15.09
C GLU A 57 8.89 7.75 15.74
N THR A 58 8.03 6.92 16.30
CA THR A 58 8.45 5.67 16.94
C THR A 58 9.06 4.83 15.84
N PHE A 59 10.37 4.80 15.78
CA PHE A 59 11.12 3.94 14.85
C PHE A 59 10.70 2.49 15.11
N MET A 60 9.88 1.97 14.24
CA MET A 60 9.36 0.62 14.35
C MET A 60 10.22 -0.30 13.48
N GLN A 61 11.26 -0.87 14.09
CA GLN A 61 12.16 -1.78 13.38
C GLN A 61 11.51 -3.14 13.13
N LEU A 62 11.49 -3.53 11.88
CA LEU A 62 11.07 -4.85 11.42
C LEU A 62 12.31 -5.71 11.16
N VAL A 63 12.29 -6.93 11.69
CA VAL A 63 13.38 -7.88 11.50
C VAL A 63 12.87 -9.07 10.69
N PHE A 64 13.34 -9.18 9.46
CA PHE A 64 13.05 -10.32 8.60
C PHE A 64 14.19 -11.34 8.71
N SER A 65 13.87 -12.53 9.21
CA SER A 65 14.83 -13.65 9.32
C SER A 65 14.12 -14.98 9.08
N GLY A 66 14.82 -15.91 8.46
CA GLY A 66 14.28 -17.26 8.15
C GLY A 66 15.06 -18.38 8.83
N GLY A 67 15.70 -18.11 9.97
CA GLY A 67 16.51 -19.11 10.67
C GLY A 67 17.90 -19.36 10.06
N THR A 68 18.30 -18.57 9.06
CA THR A 68 19.66 -18.49 8.55
C THR A 68 20.40 -17.28 9.16
N LYS A 69 21.69 -17.18 8.94
CA LYS A 69 22.48 -16.02 9.42
C LYS A 69 22.11 -14.69 8.73
N GLU A 70 21.30 -14.76 7.68
CA GLU A 70 20.84 -13.56 6.95
C GLU A 70 19.66 -12.96 7.67
N MET A 71 19.84 -11.77 8.18
CA MET A 71 18.80 -10.92 8.77
C MET A 71 18.75 -9.61 8.00
N LEU A 72 17.56 -9.07 7.87
CA LEU A 72 17.31 -7.74 7.32
C LEU A 72 16.49 -6.94 8.33
N GLU A 73 17.05 -5.84 8.77
CA GLU A 73 16.38 -4.86 9.60
C GLU A 73 15.96 -3.68 8.74
N VAL A 74 14.67 -3.33 8.81
CA VAL A 74 14.06 -2.25 8.02
C VAL A 74 13.11 -1.47 8.93
N ASP A 75 13.08 -0.16 8.80
CA ASP A 75 12.04 0.65 9.42
C ASP A 75 10.70 0.40 8.72
N ALA A 76 9.65 0.17 9.51
CA ALA A 76 8.30 -0.09 9.02
C ALA A 76 7.76 1.03 8.11
N HIS A 77 8.16 2.28 8.38
CA HIS A 77 7.73 3.44 7.58
C HIS A 77 8.39 3.50 6.20
N THR A 78 9.59 2.92 6.07
CA THR A 78 10.32 2.88 4.80
C THR A 78 9.95 1.67 3.94
N LEU A 79 9.23 0.69 4.51
CA LEU A 79 8.80 -0.50 3.79
C LEU A 79 7.71 -0.18 2.77
N PHE A 80 7.88 -0.63 1.53
CA PHE A 80 6.86 -0.56 0.49
C PHE A 80 6.02 -1.83 0.41
N TYR A 81 6.66 -2.95 0.13
CA TYR A 81 6.00 -4.25 0.05
C TYR A 81 6.97 -5.41 0.33
N VAL A 82 6.40 -6.56 0.60
CA VAL A 82 7.13 -7.83 0.69
C VAL A 82 6.48 -8.81 -0.28
N GLU A 83 7.27 -9.45 -1.12
CA GLU A 83 6.84 -10.43 -2.12
C GLU A 83 7.43 -11.81 -1.80
N ALA A 84 6.62 -12.86 -1.86
CA ALA A 84 7.10 -14.24 -1.77
C ALA A 84 7.67 -14.71 -3.10
N GLU A 85 8.92 -15.16 -3.09
CA GLU A 85 9.63 -15.69 -4.24
C GLU A 85 10.23 -17.07 -3.90
N GLY A 86 9.44 -18.11 -4.08
CA GLY A 86 9.84 -19.48 -3.74
C GLY A 86 10.10 -19.67 -2.24
N ASN A 87 11.35 -19.94 -1.86
CA ASN A 87 11.80 -20.07 -0.47
C ASN A 87 12.37 -18.77 0.12
N TYR A 88 12.23 -17.68 -0.61
CA TYR A 88 12.71 -16.35 -0.23
C TYR A 88 11.55 -15.37 -0.20
N ILE A 89 11.75 -14.29 0.51
CA ILE A 89 10.94 -13.08 0.42
C ILE A 89 11.79 -11.96 -0.17
N ARG A 90 11.22 -11.19 -1.09
CA ARG A 90 11.78 -9.96 -1.60
C ARG A 90 11.20 -8.82 -0.79
N VAL A 91 12.03 -8.10 -0.07
CA VAL A 91 11.64 -6.94 0.74
C VAL A 91 12.03 -5.69 -0.02
N ALA A 92 11.03 -4.87 -0.37
CA ALA A 92 11.21 -3.58 -1.04
C ALA A 92 11.04 -2.45 -0.03
N TYR A 93 12.06 -1.61 0.12
CA TYR A 93 12.09 -0.52 1.09
C TYR A 93 12.86 0.69 0.55
N SER A 94 12.62 1.85 1.14
CA SER A 94 13.39 3.08 0.85
C SER A 94 14.64 3.12 1.70
N SER A 95 15.77 3.44 1.07
CA SER A 95 17.02 3.73 1.76
C SER A 95 17.71 4.88 1.06
N ALA A 96 17.99 5.97 1.79
CA ALA A 96 18.56 7.19 1.26
C ALA A 96 17.81 7.71 0.01
N ASP A 97 16.49 7.81 0.08
CA ASP A 97 15.58 8.24 -0.98
C ASP A 97 15.60 7.39 -2.26
N LYS A 98 16.13 6.18 -2.16
CA LYS A 98 16.14 5.21 -3.27
C LYS A 98 15.44 3.93 -2.86
N MET A 99 14.60 3.43 -3.76
CA MET A 99 14.02 2.11 -3.59
C MET A 99 15.12 1.04 -3.68
N GLN A 100 15.17 0.19 -2.67
CA GLN A 100 16.04 -0.97 -2.62
C GLN A 100 15.21 -2.23 -2.46
N GLN A 101 15.70 -3.32 -3.02
CA GLN A 101 15.11 -4.65 -2.87
C GLN A 101 16.16 -5.61 -2.34
N LYS A 102 15.81 -6.39 -1.32
CA LYS A 102 16.68 -7.42 -0.77
C LYS A 102 15.94 -8.74 -0.64
N LEU A 103 16.58 -9.81 -1.08
CA LEU A 103 16.08 -11.17 -0.89
C LEU A 103 16.56 -11.70 0.46
N VAL A 104 15.60 -12.24 1.23
CA VAL A 104 15.85 -12.87 2.53
C VAL A 104 15.23 -14.26 2.49
N ARG A 105 15.96 -15.26 2.96
CA ARG A 105 15.41 -16.62 3.06
C ARG A 105 14.45 -16.70 4.23
N ALA A 106 13.19 -16.50 3.94
CA ALA A 106 12.09 -16.55 4.91
C ALA A 106 10.79 -16.93 4.20
N THR A 107 9.82 -17.37 4.96
CA THR A 107 8.46 -17.65 4.48
C THR A 107 7.58 -16.40 4.62
N MET A 108 6.50 -16.34 3.84
CA MET A 108 5.51 -15.26 3.98
C MET A 108 4.90 -15.21 5.38
N LYS A 109 4.73 -16.36 6.03
CA LYS A 109 4.22 -16.42 7.40
C LYS A 109 5.18 -15.74 8.40
N GLN A 110 6.48 -15.98 8.27
CA GLN A 110 7.47 -15.30 9.10
C GLN A 110 7.50 -13.79 8.82
N ALA A 111 7.29 -13.39 7.57
CA ALA A 111 7.16 -11.97 7.24
C ALA A 111 5.90 -11.35 7.86
N GLU A 112 4.76 -12.04 7.86
CA GLU A 112 3.53 -11.60 8.54
C GLU A 112 3.74 -11.46 10.06
N GLU A 113 4.42 -12.40 10.68
CA GLU A 113 4.76 -12.35 12.10
C GLU A 113 5.66 -11.15 12.41
N ALA A 114 6.64 -10.85 11.55
CA ALA A 114 7.54 -9.71 11.70
C ALA A 114 6.80 -8.35 11.61
N VAL A 115 5.76 -8.25 10.79
CA VAL A 115 4.99 -7.01 10.60
C VAL A 115 3.72 -6.96 11.47
N ALA A 116 3.44 -7.95 12.29
CA ALA A 116 2.19 -8.07 13.05
C ALA A 116 1.91 -6.87 13.98
N ALA A 117 2.95 -6.16 14.44
CA ALA A 117 2.82 -4.96 15.24
C ALA A 117 2.40 -3.71 14.43
N CYS A 118 2.47 -3.78 13.09
CA CYS A 118 2.22 -2.65 12.20
C CYS A 118 0.84 -2.78 11.55
N SER A 119 -0.14 -2.03 12.01
CA SER A 119 -1.51 -2.04 11.48
C SER A 119 -1.63 -1.54 10.02
N PHE A 120 -0.62 -0.80 9.54
CA PHE A 120 -0.58 -0.24 8.20
C PHE A 120 0.13 -1.13 7.16
N ILE A 121 0.72 -2.27 7.60
CA ILE A 121 1.28 -3.27 6.69
C ILE A 121 0.34 -4.48 6.70
N VAL A 122 -0.30 -4.73 5.57
CA VAL A 122 -1.35 -5.73 5.47
C VAL A 122 -1.14 -6.70 4.31
N ARG A 123 -1.72 -7.86 4.45
CA ARG A 123 -1.73 -8.85 3.37
C ARG A 123 -2.75 -8.46 2.31
N CYS A 124 -2.29 -8.29 1.07
CA CYS A 124 -3.13 -7.97 -0.08
C CYS A 124 -3.26 -9.14 -1.07
N HIS A 125 -2.32 -10.07 -1.03
CA HIS A 125 -2.30 -11.25 -1.88
C HIS A 125 -1.62 -12.42 -1.17
N ARG A 126 -1.85 -13.66 -1.65
CA ARG A 126 -1.16 -14.84 -1.08
C ARG A 126 0.37 -14.72 -1.06
N ALA A 127 0.92 -13.91 -1.97
CA ALA A 127 2.35 -13.71 -2.13
C ALA A 127 2.81 -12.28 -1.83
N PHE A 128 1.92 -11.36 -1.36
CA PHE A 128 2.28 -9.98 -1.11
C PHE A 128 1.73 -9.44 0.21
N LEU A 129 2.59 -8.73 0.93
CA LEU A 129 2.27 -7.79 1.99
C LEU A 129 2.54 -6.37 1.45
N VAL A 130 1.74 -5.40 1.79
CA VAL A 130 1.86 -4.03 1.32
C VAL A 130 1.70 -3.02 2.45
N ASN A 131 2.47 -1.95 2.40
CA ASN A 131 2.27 -0.80 3.25
C ASN A 131 1.21 0.11 2.62
N ILE A 132 0.05 0.22 3.27
CA ILE A 132 -1.07 1.01 2.76
C ILE A 132 -0.74 2.50 2.70
N ARG A 133 0.16 2.98 3.55
CA ARG A 133 0.56 4.39 3.59
C ARG A 133 1.29 4.85 2.34
N THR A 134 1.95 3.93 1.64
CA THR A 134 2.70 4.20 0.40
C THR A 134 1.87 4.03 -0.87
N VAL A 135 0.58 3.64 -0.75
CA VAL A 135 -0.31 3.47 -1.89
C VAL A 135 -0.74 4.82 -2.43
N VAL A 136 -0.40 5.11 -3.67
CA VAL A 136 -0.76 6.37 -4.36
C VAL A 136 -1.93 6.18 -5.33
N LYS A 137 -2.12 4.98 -5.86
CA LYS A 137 -3.20 4.71 -6.82
C LYS A 137 -3.67 3.26 -6.76
N VAL A 138 -4.98 3.09 -6.96
CA VAL A 138 -5.61 1.78 -7.11
C VAL A 138 -6.22 1.68 -8.50
N ASP A 139 -5.75 0.71 -9.27
CA ASP A 139 -6.29 0.40 -10.59
C ASP A 139 -7.14 -0.88 -10.50
N GLY A 140 -8.42 -0.78 -10.86
CA GLY A 140 -9.34 -1.92 -10.90
C GLY A 140 -9.56 -2.42 -12.33
N ASN A 141 -9.52 -3.74 -12.50
CA ASN A 141 -9.88 -4.39 -13.77
C ASN A 141 -10.75 -5.64 -13.50
N SER A 142 -11.20 -6.29 -14.59
CA SER A 142 -12.01 -7.51 -14.51
C SER A 142 -11.31 -8.68 -13.79
N GLN A 143 -10.01 -8.63 -13.62
CA GLN A 143 -9.22 -9.67 -12.97
C GLN A 143 -8.90 -9.36 -11.49
N GLY A 144 -9.14 -8.13 -11.01
CA GLY A 144 -8.89 -7.70 -9.65
C GLY A 144 -8.36 -6.27 -9.56
N TYR A 145 -7.81 -5.93 -8.41
CA TYR A 145 -7.18 -4.64 -8.15
C TYR A 145 -5.67 -4.75 -8.22
N ARG A 146 -5.03 -3.65 -8.59
CA ARG A 146 -3.59 -3.45 -8.53
C ARG A 146 -3.29 -2.16 -7.81
N LEU A 147 -2.34 -2.21 -6.91
CA LEU A 147 -1.88 -1.06 -6.14
C LEU A 147 -0.61 -0.51 -6.77
N ARG A 148 -0.59 0.79 -6.99
CA ARG A 148 0.60 1.51 -7.35
C ARG A 148 1.14 2.22 -6.12
N LEU A 149 2.42 2.01 -5.83
CA LEU A 149 3.09 2.54 -4.65
C LEU A 149 3.97 3.72 -5.03
N GLU A 150 4.17 4.62 -4.09
CA GLU A 150 5.05 5.77 -4.27
C GLU A 150 6.48 5.32 -4.55
N GLY A 151 7.13 5.93 -5.57
CA GLY A 151 8.50 5.59 -5.95
C GLY A 151 8.72 4.19 -6.52
N CYS A 152 7.66 3.36 -6.64
CA CYS A 152 7.75 2.03 -7.23
C CYS A 152 7.20 2.02 -8.65
N THR A 153 7.92 1.38 -9.56
CA THR A 153 7.44 1.12 -10.94
C THR A 153 6.57 -0.13 -11.02
N GLU A 154 6.69 -1.01 -10.04
CA GLU A 154 5.98 -2.29 -9.98
C GLU A 154 4.59 -2.11 -9.37
N GLU A 155 3.62 -2.83 -9.92
CA GLU A 155 2.24 -2.86 -9.43
C GLU A 155 2.02 -4.09 -8.56
N VAL A 156 1.49 -3.89 -7.35
CA VAL A 156 1.20 -4.96 -6.40
C VAL A 156 -0.21 -5.49 -6.64
N PRO A 157 -0.40 -6.78 -6.97
CA PRO A 157 -1.71 -7.35 -7.19
C PRO A 157 -2.47 -7.54 -5.86
N VAL A 158 -3.77 -7.26 -5.89
CA VAL A 158 -4.68 -7.53 -4.77
C VAL A 158 -5.62 -8.67 -5.15
N SER A 159 -5.68 -9.70 -4.35
CA SER A 159 -6.64 -10.78 -4.58
C SER A 159 -8.05 -10.37 -4.13
N ARG A 160 -9.07 -10.95 -4.76
CA ARG A 160 -10.47 -10.63 -4.50
C ARG A 160 -10.88 -10.77 -3.03
N GLY A 161 -10.28 -11.73 -2.31
CA GLY A 161 -10.55 -11.95 -0.89
C GLY A 161 -10.13 -10.80 0.01
N TYR A 162 -9.06 -10.09 -0.35
CA TYR A 162 -8.51 -8.96 0.42
C TYR A 162 -8.99 -7.59 -0.07
N ALA A 163 -9.70 -7.53 -1.21
CA ALA A 163 -10.10 -6.26 -1.84
C ALA A 163 -10.93 -5.37 -0.91
N LYS A 164 -11.89 -5.95 -0.18
CA LYS A 164 -12.75 -5.21 0.75
C LYS A 164 -11.96 -4.63 1.92
N GLU A 165 -11.09 -5.43 2.52
CA GLU A 165 -10.25 -5.02 3.65
C GLU A 165 -9.31 -3.89 3.24
N ILE A 166 -8.61 -4.03 2.13
CA ILE A 166 -7.73 -3.00 1.57
C ILE A 166 -8.48 -1.70 1.31
N LYS A 167 -9.69 -1.77 0.70
CA LYS A 167 -10.54 -0.62 0.45
C LYS A 167 -10.87 0.11 1.76
N THR A 168 -11.37 -0.62 2.76
CA THR A 168 -11.73 -0.04 4.06
C THR A 168 -10.54 0.64 4.75
N LEU A 169 -9.35 0.01 4.69
CA LEU A 169 -8.15 0.56 5.31
C LEU A 169 -7.63 1.82 4.59
N ILE A 170 -7.74 1.87 3.26
CA ILE A 170 -7.35 3.06 2.49
C ILE A 170 -8.34 4.21 2.75
N GLU A 171 -9.64 3.92 2.76
CA GLU A 171 -10.69 4.92 3.02
C GLU A 171 -10.69 5.37 4.48
N GLY A 172 -10.57 4.45 5.44
CA GLY A 172 -10.57 4.75 6.88
C GLY A 172 -9.31 5.44 7.37
N GLY A 173 -8.18 5.30 6.70
CA GLY A 173 -6.95 6.05 7.00
C GLY A 173 -7.00 7.52 6.57
N ALA A 174 -8.12 8.01 6.03
CA ALA A 174 -8.32 9.42 5.67
C ALA A 174 -8.86 10.28 6.83
N GLU A 175 -9.19 9.67 7.98
CA GLU A 175 -9.78 10.35 9.14
C GLU A 175 -8.84 10.43 10.37
N GLY A 176 -7.52 10.42 10.18
CA GLY A 176 -6.55 10.55 11.25
C GLY A 176 -5.62 11.75 11.06
#